data_703ff37c1dec8624ddc4ca46916c1512
#
_entry.id   703ff37c1dec8624ddc4ca46916c1512
#
_cell.length_a   1.000
_cell.length_b   1.000
_cell.length_c   1.000
_cell.angle_alpha   90.00
_cell.angle_beta   90.00
_cell.angle_gamma   90.00
#
_symmetry.space_group_name_H-M   'P 1'
#
loop_
_entity.id
_entity.type
_entity.pdbx_description
1 polymer ?
#
loop_
_entity_poly.entity_id
_entity_poly.type
_entity_poly.pdbx_seq_one_letter_code
_entity_poly.pdbx_strand_id
1 'polypeptide(L)'
;PKANWQKSSVPSDRYYDDFGLKFDYIKQDSLIPDYHYMTLRADSKQYISPDIYSARIRPLHLEGENRYQMLRDYLKKAVAEKAKQNAFDQLTMARGHGYNSEDPLAWSGEQIALREQLPQIFKSGNTVKFYDFNMRYPMKPLYLNEIQREGLDVMLFHHHGGPTMQYINGYENGSGINLSIENAKIFLRSKVPSYAKKHGREAAIKEYAKQYGVPESWCAEAFDEEKIKSDSIVNRNMDIYTEDIRLLTPNARFILFDACFNGSFHLDDNIVGSYIFNKGKTIATMGCTVNT
;
A
#
# COMPACT_ATOMS: atom_id res chain seq x y z
N PRO A 1 27.83 -15.53 -3.35
CA PRO A 1 27.32 -14.17 -3.58
C PRO A 1 27.22 -13.48 -2.23
N LYS A 2 27.90 -12.34 -2.05
CA LYS A 2 27.69 -11.55 -0.83
C LYS A 2 26.25 -11.08 -0.84
N ALA A 3 25.44 -11.54 0.10
CA ALA A 3 24.08 -11.10 0.25
C ALA A 3 24.08 -9.56 0.39
N ASN A 4 23.25 -8.91 -0.42
CA ASN A 4 23.08 -7.45 -0.28
C ASN A 4 22.10 -7.22 0.87
N TRP A 5 22.62 -7.11 2.08
CA TRP A 5 21.86 -6.96 3.31
C TRP A 5 20.84 -5.82 3.26
N GLN A 6 21.19 -4.71 2.60
CA GLN A 6 20.28 -3.57 2.48
C GLN A 6 19.05 -3.86 1.61
N LYS A 7 19.19 -4.77 0.61
CA LYS A 7 18.09 -5.17 -0.26
C LYS A 7 17.26 -6.33 0.28
N SER A 8 17.84 -7.15 1.17
CA SER A 8 17.19 -8.35 1.72
C SER A 8 16.70 -8.19 3.16
N SER A 9 16.95 -7.04 3.77
CA SER A 9 16.53 -6.78 5.16
C SER A 9 15.13 -6.19 5.20
N VAL A 10 14.36 -6.63 6.18
CA VAL A 10 12.97 -6.20 6.41
C VAL A 10 12.91 -5.49 7.76
N PRO A 11 12.39 -4.24 7.83
CA PRO A 11 12.08 -3.61 9.12
C PRO A 11 11.08 -4.47 9.89
N SER A 12 11.46 -4.88 11.11
CA SER A 12 10.65 -5.83 11.88
C SER A 12 10.79 -5.59 13.39
N ASP A 13 9.73 -5.85 14.12
CA ASP A 13 9.69 -5.83 15.58
C ASP A 13 9.85 -7.23 16.19
N ARG A 14 10.05 -8.27 15.37
CA ARG A 14 10.11 -9.67 15.82
C ARG A 14 11.17 -9.94 16.87
N TYR A 15 12.24 -9.15 16.92
CA TYR A 15 13.24 -9.22 17.97
C TYR A 15 12.68 -8.88 19.36
N TYR A 16 11.66 -8.04 19.42
CA TYR A 16 11.10 -7.51 20.67
C TYR A 16 9.81 -8.20 21.09
N ASP A 17 9.08 -8.83 20.18
CA ASP A 17 7.73 -9.33 20.42
C ASP A 17 7.59 -10.85 20.35
N ASP A 18 8.62 -11.57 19.88
CA ASP A 18 8.66 -13.03 19.82
C ASP A 18 9.91 -13.56 20.53
N PHE A 19 9.77 -13.91 21.81
CA PHE A 19 10.88 -14.31 22.68
C PHE A 19 11.44 -15.70 22.37
N GLY A 20 10.73 -16.48 21.57
CA GLY A 20 11.20 -17.77 21.07
C GLY A 20 12.15 -17.67 19.88
N LEU A 21 12.29 -16.49 19.28
CA LEU A 21 13.22 -16.26 18.18
C LEU A 21 14.61 -15.91 18.71
N LYS A 22 15.63 -16.50 18.10
CA LYS A 22 17.05 -16.22 18.39
C LYS A 22 17.69 -15.57 17.17
N PHE A 23 18.39 -14.48 17.40
CA PHE A 23 19.03 -13.70 16.35
C PHE A 23 20.53 -13.56 16.62
N ASP A 24 21.31 -13.55 15.53
CA ASP A 24 22.69 -13.13 15.54
C ASP A 24 22.78 -11.70 15.02
N TYR A 25 23.49 -10.85 15.75
CA TYR A 25 23.81 -9.50 15.34
C TYR A 25 24.81 -9.51 14.18
N ILE A 26 24.55 -8.75 13.13
CA ILE A 26 25.41 -8.62 11.96
C ILE A 26 26.21 -7.33 12.03
N LYS A 27 25.50 -6.19 12.05
CA LYS A 27 26.09 -4.84 12.06
C LYS A 27 25.07 -3.78 12.39
N GLN A 28 25.55 -2.60 12.75
CA GLN A 28 24.77 -1.35 12.77
C GLN A 28 24.76 -0.72 11.38
N ASP A 29 23.69 -0.02 11.04
CA ASP A 29 23.62 0.74 9.80
C ASP A 29 24.56 1.94 9.86
N SER A 30 25.27 2.23 8.77
CA SER A 30 26.25 3.32 8.73
C SER A 30 25.62 4.69 8.52
N LEU A 31 24.40 4.76 8.00
CA LEU A 31 23.68 6.00 7.72
C LEU A 31 22.63 6.31 8.77
N ILE A 32 22.02 5.27 9.33
CA ILE A 32 20.94 5.37 10.33
C ILE A 32 21.38 4.59 11.57
N PRO A 33 22.05 5.23 12.54
CA PRO A 33 22.67 4.54 13.69
C PRO A 33 21.71 3.73 14.55
N ASP A 34 20.42 4.03 14.54
CA ASP A 34 19.40 3.30 15.28
C ASP A 34 18.97 1.99 14.62
N TYR A 35 19.47 1.72 13.40
CA TYR A 35 19.15 0.50 12.67
C TYR A 35 20.24 -0.56 12.85
N HIS A 36 19.81 -1.73 13.28
CA HIS A 36 20.66 -2.90 13.50
C HIS A 36 20.23 -4.04 12.59
N TYR A 37 21.18 -4.61 11.86
CA TYR A 37 20.96 -5.79 11.04
C TYR A 37 21.20 -7.04 11.87
N MET A 38 20.21 -7.92 11.83
CA MET A 38 20.24 -9.21 12.52
C MET A 38 19.83 -10.31 11.55
N THR A 39 20.26 -11.54 11.79
CA THR A 39 19.79 -12.73 11.06
C THR A 39 19.19 -13.73 12.03
N LEU A 40 18.12 -14.41 11.62
CA LEU A 40 17.53 -15.49 12.39
C LEU A 40 18.50 -16.67 12.42
N ARG A 41 18.76 -17.22 13.60
CA ARG A 41 19.62 -18.39 13.76
C ARG A 41 18.95 -19.64 13.24
N ALA A 42 19.75 -20.55 12.70
CA ALA A 42 19.24 -21.84 12.18
C ALA A 42 18.64 -22.73 13.30
N ASP A 43 19.13 -22.57 14.56
CA ASP A 43 18.62 -23.30 15.72
C ASP A 43 17.46 -22.56 16.42
N SER A 44 16.98 -21.48 15.84
CA SER A 44 15.80 -20.76 16.32
C SER A 44 14.51 -21.45 15.89
N LYS A 45 13.43 -21.15 16.58
CA LYS A 45 12.06 -21.40 16.10
C LYS A 45 11.89 -20.80 14.68
N GLN A 46 11.40 -21.60 13.73
CA GLN A 46 11.27 -21.21 12.32
C GLN A 46 9.85 -20.78 11.93
N TYR A 47 9.02 -20.47 12.90
CA TYR A 47 7.66 -19.95 12.70
C TYR A 47 7.44 -18.74 13.60
N ILE A 48 6.54 -17.87 13.20
CA ILE A 48 6.18 -16.65 13.94
C ILE A 48 5.04 -16.97 14.91
N SER A 49 5.29 -16.74 16.19
CA SER A 49 4.28 -16.86 17.25
C SER A 49 4.62 -15.84 18.33
N PRO A 50 4.23 -14.57 18.15
CA PRO A 50 4.59 -13.51 19.08
C PRO A 50 4.02 -13.76 20.46
N ASP A 51 4.82 -13.47 21.50
CA ASP A 51 4.42 -13.57 22.90
C ASP A 51 3.66 -12.34 23.37
N ILE A 52 3.89 -11.22 22.69
CA ILE A 52 3.17 -9.95 22.93
C ILE A 52 2.71 -9.33 21.62
N TYR A 53 1.60 -8.59 21.68
CA TYR A 53 1.18 -7.75 20.57
C TYR A 53 1.96 -6.44 20.58
N SER A 54 2.65 -6.15 19.50
CA SER A 54 3.43 -4.92 19.34
C SER A 54 2.87 -4.04 18.24
N ALA A 55 3.02 -2.75 18.38
CA ALA A 55 2.71 -1.77 17.35
C ALA A 55 3.64 -0.56 17.48
N ARG A 56 3.86 0.14 16.39
CA ARG A 56 4.67 1.36 16.37
C ARG A 56 3.83 2.61 16.20
N ILE A 57 4.16 3.64 16.98
CA ILE A 57 3.64 4.99 16.82
C ILE A 57 4.81 5.88 16.41
N ARG A 58 4.97 6.13 15.12
CA ARG A 58 6.02 6.99 14.59
C ARG A 58 5.38 8.12 13.78
N PRO A 59 5.33 9.34 14.32
CA PRO A 59 4.82 10.50 13.59
C PRO A 59 5.59 10.74 12.29
N LEU A 60 4.87 11.19 11.27
CA LEU A 60 5.46 11.60 10.00
C LEU A 60 6.47 12.73 10.22
N HIS A 61 7.46 12.82 9.35
CA HIS A 61 8.44 13.90 9.36
C HIS A 61 8.29 14.73 8.09
N LEU A 62 7.25 15.53 8.08
CA LEU A 62 6.92 16.41 6.97
C LEU A 62 7.45 17.82 7.24
N GLU A 63 7.87 18.50 6.16
CA GLU A 63 8.34 19.88 6.25
C GLU A 63 7.25 20.80 6.84
N GLY A 64 7.61 21.61 7.81
CA GLY A 64 6.69 22.53 8.46
C GLY A 64 5.77 21.91 9.52
N GLU A 65 5.75 20.60 9.68
CA GLU A 65 4.89 19.89 10.63
C GLU A 65 5.56 19.65 11.98
N ASN A 66 4.81 19.80 13.07
CA ASN A 66 5.29 19.54 14.42
C ASN A 66 4.97 18.07 14.82
N ARG A 67 5.98 17.22 14.80
CA ARG A 67 5.86 15.79 15.15
C ARG A 67 5.30 15.53 16.55
N TYR A 68 5.68 16.35 17.54
CA TYR A 68 5.18 16.20 18.92
C TYR A 68 3.71 16.60 19.02
N GLN A 69 3.28 17.60 18.25
CA GLN A 69 1.86 17.96 18.19
C GLN A 69 1.07 16.85 17.50
N MET A 70 1.57 16.35 16.38
CA MET A 70 0.96 15.22 15.64
C MET A 70 0.79 13.99 16.56
N LEU A 71 1.80 13.65 17.36
CA LEU A 71 1.72 12.56 18.33
C LEU A 71 0.66 12.82 19.41
N ARG A 72 0.64 14.04 19.98
CA ARG A 72 -0.36 14.39 21.00
C ARG A 72 -1.79 14.31 20.46
N ASP A 73 -2.00 14.78 19.24
CA ASP A 73 -3.33 14.76 18.63
C ASP A 73 -3.76 13.32 18.31
N TYR A 74 -2.84 12.49 17.84
CA TYR A 74 -3.10 11.06 17.68
C TYR A 74 -3.46 10.38 19.00
N LEU A 75 -2.69 10.60 20.07
CA LEU A 75 -2.97 9.98 21.39
C LEU A 75 -4.34 10.42 21.95
N LYS A 76 -4.69 11.69 21.82
CA LYS A 76 -6.03 12.18 22.20
C LYS A 76 -7.13 11.49 21.40
N LYS A 77 -6.95 11.38 20.09
CA LYS A 77 -7.87 10.67 19.19
C LYS A 77 -8.00 9.19 19.59
N ALA A 78 -6.88 8.51 19.78
CA ALA A 78 -6.87 7.09 20.13
C ALA A 78 -7.61 6.81 21.45
N VAL A 79 -7.37 7.62 22.48
CA VAL A 79 -8.10 7.54 23.77
C VAL A 79 -9.60 7.76 23.55
N ALA A 80 -9.98 8.81 22.81
CA ALA A 80 -11.38 9.13 22.56
C ALA A 80 -12.10 8.03 21.76
N GLU A 81 -11.46 7.45 20.74
CA GLU A 81 -12.06 6.37 19.95
C GLU A 81 -12.12 5.05 20.72
N LYS A 82 -11.11 4.74 21.53
CA LYS A 82 -11.14 3.53 22.39
C LYS A 82 -12.19 3.60 23.50
N ALA A 83 -12.51 4.79 23.99
CA ALA A 83 -13.55 4.97 24.99
C ALA A 83 -14.97 4.73 24.46
N LYS A 84 -15.17 4.81 23.15
CA LYS A 84 -16.44 4.54 22.50
C LYS A 84 -16.66 3.03 22.40
N GLN A 85 -17.81 2.56 22.86
CA GLN A 85 -18.24 1.18 22.53
C GLN A 85 -18.51 1.11 21.04
N ASN A 86 -17.90 0.12 20.37
CA ASN A 86 -18.07 -0.10 18.95
C ASN A 86 -18.11 -1.60 18.66
N ALA A 87 -19.11 -2.02 17.90
CA ALA A 87 -19.30 -3.42 17.54
C ALA A 87 -18.32 -3.91 16.47
N PHE A 88 -17.61 -3.01 15.75
CA PHE A 88 -16.80 -3.34 14.58
C PHE A 88 -17.59 -4.12 13.52
N ASP A 89 -18.79 -3.65 13.21
CA ASP A 89 -19.77 -4.34 12.38
C ASP A 89 -19.90 -3.72 10.97
N GLN A 90 -19.12 -2.68 10.66
CA GLN A 90 -19.13 -1.98 9.39
C GLN A 90 -17.78 -2.17 8.69
N LEU A 91 -17.73 -3.09 7.74
CA LEU A 91 -16.53 -3.43 6.99
C LEU A 91 -16.67 -3.03 5.52
N THR A 92 -15.59 -2.55 4.94
CA THR A 92 -15.43 -2.43 3.49
C THR A 92 -14.14 -3.09 3.04
N MET A 93 -14.23 -3.94 2.02
CA MET A 93 -13.08 -4.46 1.27
C MET A 93 -13.05 -3.79 -0.10
N ALA A 94 -11.91 -3.24 -0.46
CA ALA A 94 -11.71 -2.52 -1.71
C ALA A 94 -10.50 -3.08 -2.45
N ARG A 95 -10.71 -3.47 -3.72
CA ARG A 95 -9.66 -3.98 -4.58
C ARG A 95 -9.21 -2.90 -5.55
N GLY A 96 -7.89 -2.74 -5.66
CA GLY A 96 -7.26 -1.97 -6.72
C GLY A 96 -6.89 -2.81 -7.93
N HIS A 97 -6.08 -2.25 -8.80
CA HIS A 97 -5.59 -2.94 -9.99
C HIS A 97 -4.68 -4.12 -9.62
N GLY A 98 -4.95 -5.28 -10.21
CA GLY A 98 -4.09 -6.45 -10.19
C GLY A 98 -3.26 -6.57 -11.46
N TYR A 99 -2.03 -7.02 -11.34
CA TYR A 99 -1.12 -7.16 -12.50
C TYR A 99 -1.21 -8.52 -13.17
N ASN A 100 -1.69 -9.53 -12.47
CA ASN A 100 -1.61 -10.92 -12.90
C ASN A 100 -2.98 -11.60 -12.89
N SER A 101 -3.07 -12.71 -13.59
CA SER A 101 -4.24 -13.60 -13.58
C SER A 101 -4.52 -14.21 -12.20
N GLU A 102 -3.53 -14.22 -11.31
CA GLU A 102 -3.64 -14.75 -9.95
C GLU A 102 -4.36 -13.79 -8.99
N ASP A 103 -4.34 -12.50 -9.27
CA ASP A 103 -4.96 -11.47 -8.44
C ASP A 103 -6.47 -11.70 -8.20
N PRO A 104 -7.31 -12.11 -9.18
CA PRO A 104 -8.69 -12.48 -8.92
C PRO A 104 -8.84 -13.67 -7.96
N LEU A 105 -7.89 -14.63 -7.97
CA LEU A 105 -7.90 -15.77 -7.05
C LEU A 105 -7.53 -15.33 -5.63
N ALA A 106 -6.52 -14.49 -5.49
CA ALA A 106 -6.14 -13.91 -4.19
C ALA A 106 -7.29 -13.11 -3.58
N TRP A 107 -7.92 -12.23 -4.36
CA TRP A 107 -9.10 -11.47 -3.95
C TRP A 107 -10.26 -12.35 -3.49
N SER A 108 -10.55 -13.41 -4.24
CA SER A 108 -11.59 -14.38 -3.86
C SER A 108 -11.21 -15.17 -2.62
N GLY A 109 -9.94 -15.54 -2.50
CA GLY A 109 -9.40 -16.24 -1.33
C GLY A 109 -9.52 -15.42 -0.05
N GLU A 110 -9.21 -14.13 -0.09
CA GLU A 110 -9.40 -13.22 1.04
C GLU A 110 -10.86 -13.11 1.48
N GLN A 111 -11.79 -13.02 0.52
CA GLN A 111 -13.22 -12.99 0.86
C GLN A 111 -13.68 -14.29 1.52
N ILE A 112 -13.19 -15.45 1.05
CA ILE A 112 -13.47 -16.75 1.65
C ILE A 112 -12.87 -16.80 3.05
N ALA A 113 -11.60 -16.46 3.21
CA ALA A 113 -10.92 -16.45 4.49
C ALA A 113 -11.62 -15.54 5.52
N LEU A 114 -12.06 -14.37 5.10
CA LEU A 114 -12.82 -13.46 5.94
C LEU A 114 -14.14 -14.09 6.42
N ARG A 115 -14.86 -14.78 5.52
CA ARG A 115 -16.12 -15.46 5.87
C ARG A 115 -15.93 -16.64 6.83
N GLU A 116 -14.84 -17.39 6.63
CA GLU A 116 -14.53 -18.56 7.45
C GLU A 116 -13.97 -18.18 8.83
N GLN A 117 -13.08 -17.21 8.88
CA GLN A 117 -12.38 -16.85 10.11
C GLN A 117 -13.15 -15.83 10.95
N LEU A 118 -13.94 -14.97 10.33
CA LEU A 118 -14.70 -13.92 11.00
C LEU A 118 -16.20 -13.95 10.65
N PRO A 119 -16.88 -15.11 10.80
CA PRO A 119 -18.28 -15.27 10.40
C PRO A 119 -19.22 -14.32 11.16
N GLN A 120 -18.82 -13.84 12.33
CA GLN A 120 -19.60 -12.89 13.11
C GLN A 120 -19.80 -11.54 12.42
N ILE A 121 -18.89 -11.15 11.50
CA ILE A 121 -19.02 -9.91 10.73
C ILE A 121 -20.20 -9.96 9.76
N PHE A 122 -20.58 -11.17 9.32
CA PHE A 122 -21.67 -11.37 8.35
C PHE A 122 -23.04 -11.61 9.00
N LYS A 123 -23.19 -11.35 10.30
CA LYS A 123 -24.48 -11.46 10.99
C LYS A 123 -25.45 -10.38 10.52
N SER A 124 -26.73 -10.63 10.70
CA SER A 124 -27.80 -9.66 10.43
C SER A 124 -27.57 -8.36 11.21
N GLY A 125 -27.70 -7.23 10.53
CA GLY A 125 -27.46 -5.92 11.10
C GLY A 125 -26.07 -5.34 10.78
N ASN A 126 -25.09 -6.19 10.43
CA ASN A 126 -23.76 -5.75 10.05
C ASN A 126 -23.72 -5.40 8.56
N THR A 127 -22.84 -4.48 8.19
CA THR A 127 -22.64 -4.09 6.80
C THR A 127 -21.27 -4.55 6.33
N VAL A 128 -21.25 -5.41 5.31
CA VAL A 128 -20.02 -5.80 4.62
C VAL A 128 -20.15 -5.42 3.15
N LYS A 129 -19.28 -4.52 2.69
CA LYS A 129 -19.23 -4.08 1.30
C LYS A 129 -17.98 -4.59 0.62
N PHE A 130 -18.14 -4.99 -0.65
CA PHE A 130 -17.03 -5.39 -1.51
C PHE A 130 -17.01 -4.49 -2.74
N TYR A 131 -15.89 -3.82 -2.95
CA TYR A 131 -15.63 -3.03 -4.16
C TYR A 131 -14.54 -3.71 -4.96
N ASP A 132 -14.94 -4.35 -6.05
CA ASP A 132 -14.00 -4.94 -6.99
C ASP A 132 -13.45 -3.88 -7.94
N PHE A 133 -12.23 -4.10 -8.41
CA PHE A 133 -11.60 -3.26 -9.41
C PHE A 133 -12.42 -3.23 -10.70
N ASN A 134 -12.62 -2.04 -11.23
CA ASN A 134 -13.32 -1.84 -12.48
C ASN A 134 -12.65 -0.75 -13.32
N MET A 135 -12.13 -1.13 -14.48
CA MET A 135 -11.47 -0.22 -15.41
C MET A 135 -12.40 0.85 -16.01
N ARG A 136 -13.72 0.72 -15.88
CA ARG A 136 -14.70 1.62 -16.48
C ARG A 136 -15.17 2.72 -15.56
N TYR A 137 -14.79 2.69 -14.30
CA TYR A 137 -15.23 3.65 -13.28
C TYR A 137 -14.05 4.31 -12.58
N PRO A 138 -14.19 5.56 -12.16
CA PRO A 138 -13.20 6.25 -11.35
C PRO A 138 -13.15 5.65 -9.95
N MET A 139 -12.28 4.69 -9.73
CA MET A 139 -12.18 3.98 -8.45
C MET A 139 -11.62 4.85 -7.33
N LYS A 140 -10.67 5.74 -7.61
CA LYS A 140 -10.08 6.64 -6.61
C LYS A 140 -11.13 7.49 -5.90
N PRO A 141 -11.99 8.27 -6.57
CA PRO A 141 -13.04 9.05 -5.91
C PRO A 141 -14.01 8.16 -5.10
N LEU A 142 -14.35 6.98 -5.63
CA LEU A 142 -15.20 6.02 -4.93
C LEU A 142 -14.59 5.59 -3.60
N TYR A 143 -13.30 5.21 -3.59
CA TYR A 143 -12.62 4.75 -2.39
C TYR A 143 -12.35 5.88 -1.40
N LEU A 144 -11.99 7.07 -1.88
CA LEU A 144 -11.81 8.25 -1.03
C LEU A 144 -13.14 8.69 -0.38
N ASN A 145 -14.26 8.50 -1.07
CA ASN A 145 -15.58 8.74 -0.50
C ASN A 145 -15.96 7.66 0.51
N GLU A 146 -15.73 6.39 0.17
CA GLU A 146 -16.08 5.27 1.05
C GLU A 146 -15.30 5.28 2.37
N ILE A 147 -14.01 5.63 2.34
CA ILE A 147 -13.20 5.68 3.57
C ILE A 147 -13.66 6.78 4.54
N GLN A 148 -14.40 7.77 4.05
CA GLN A 148 -15.01 8.82 4.85
C GLN A 148 -16.45 8.48 5.26
N ARG A 149 -16.97 7.33 4.84
CA ARG A 149 -18.35 6.91 5.18
C ARG A 149 -18.53 6.89 6.69
N GLU A 150 -19.59 7.53 7.14
CA GLU A 150 -19.94 7.51 8.56
C GLU A 150 -20.27 6.10 9.01
N GLY A 151 -19.80 5.74 10.20
CA GLY A 151 -19.98 4.41 10.77
C GLY A 151 -19.02 3.34 10.23
N LEU A 152 -18.16 3.64 9.26
CA LEU A 152 -17.16 2.68 8.81
C LEU A 152 -16.16 2.35 9.93
N ASP A 153 -16.01 1.07 10.24
CA ASP A 153 -15.11 0.61 11.30
C ASP A 153 -13.80 0.08 10.74
N VAL A 154 -13.90 -0.76 9.72
CA VAL A 154 -12.75 -1.46 9.14
C VAL A 154 -12.73 -1.28 7.63
N MET A 155 -11.58 -0.91 7.11
CA MET A 155 -11.30 -0.90 5.67
C MET A 155 -10.16 -1.85 5.36
N LEU A 156 -10.38 -2.78 4.43
CA LEU A 156 -9.34 -3.62 3.87
C LEU A 156 -9.09 -3.19 2.43
N PHE A 157 -7.84 -2.94 2.11
CA PHE A 157 -7.38 -2.66 0.76
C PHE A 157 -6.53 -3.80 0.22
N HIS A 158 -6.92 -4.33 -0.93
CA HIS A 158 -6.15 -5.32 -1.69
C HIS A 158 -5.72 -4.70 -3.03
N HIS A 159 -4.46 -4.32 -3.16
CA HIS A 159 -3.93 -3.65 -4.35
C HIS A 159 -2.40 -3.66 -4.36
N HIS A 160 -1.80 -3.21 -5.45
CA HIS A 160 -0.38 -2.91 -5.46
C HIS A 160 -0.09 -1.61 -4.72
N GLY A 161 1.05 -1.53 -4.07
CA GLY A 161 1.40 -0.37 -3.25
C GLY A 161 2.84 0.08 -3.36
N GLY A 162 3.06 1.28 -2.91
CA GLY A 162 4.35 1.90 -2.65
C GLY A 162 4.32 2.60 -1.30
N PRO A 163 5.46 3.09 -0.78
CA PRO A 163 5.51 3.72 0.52
C PRO A 163 4.51 4.87 0.71
N THR A 164 4.28 5.66 -0.34
CA THR A 164 3.47 6.88 -0.32
C THR A 164 2.22 6.80 -1.20
N MET A 165 1.90 5.62 -1.74
CA MET A 165 0.81 5.50 -2.70
C MET A 165 0.14 4.12 -2.68
N GLN A 166 -1.13 4.11 -3.06
CA GLN A 166 -1.96 2.95 -3.30
C GLN A 166 -2.31 2.92 -4.79
N TYR A 167 -1.97 1.84 -5.48
CA TYR A 167 -2.25 1.69 -6.91
C TYR A 167 -3.68 1.24 -7.12
N ILE A 168 -4.57 2.17 -7.38
CA ILE A 168 -5.99 1.93 -7.60
C ILE A 168 -6.32 1.78 -9.07
N ASN A 169 -5.68 2.59 -9.95
CA ASN A 169 -5.83 2.56 -11.41
C ASN A 169 -7.27 2.60 -11.92
N GLY A 170 -8.13 3.36 -11.28
CA GLY A 170 -9.49 3.61 -11.78
C GLY A 170 -9.49 4.73 -12.80
N TYR A 171 -10.31 4.60 -13.85
CA TYR A 171 -10.40 5.58 -14.92
C TYR A 171 -11.56 6.54 -14.71
N GLU A 172 -11.33 7.84 -14.97
CA GLU A 172 -12.39 8.85 -14.84
C GLU A 172 -13.47 8.73 -15.93
N ASN A 173 -13.12 8.21 -17.12
CA ASN A 173 -14.02 8.13 -18.27
C ASN A 173 -13.84 6.80 -19.01
N GLY A 174 -14.45 5.75 -18.53
CA GLY A 174 -14.42 4.45 -19.18
C GLY A 174 -15.29 4.39 -20.43
N SER A 175 -14.77 4.78 -21.56
CA SER A 175 -15.42 4.48 -22.84
C SER A 175 -14.46 3.79 -23.80
N GLY A 176 -14.47 2.46 -23.81
CA GLY A 176 -14.09 1.68 -24.97
C GLY A 176 -12.60 1.37 -25.16
N ILE A 177 -12.32 0.80 -26.32
CA ILE A 177 -11.02 0.29 -26.81
C ILE A 177 -9.90 1.34 -26.73
N ASN A 178 -10.21 2.62 -26.96
CA ASN A 178 -9.20 3.69 -26.96
C ASN A 178 -8.53 3.88 -25.59
N LEU A 179 -9.25 3.70 -24.50
CA LEU A 179 -8.67 3.75 -23.16
C LEU A 179 -7.75 2.56 -22.90
N SER A 180 -8.09 1.38 -23.38
CA SER A 180 -7.23 0.20 -23.24
C SER A 180 -5.91 0.38 -23.98
N ILE A 181 -5.92 1.02 -25.14
CA ILE A 181 -4.72 1.35 -25.94
C ILE A 181 -3.88 2.39 -25.19
N GLU A 182 -4.50 3.48 -24.73
CA GLU A 182 -3.76 4.54 -24.03
C GLU A 182 -3.17 4.03 -22.71
N ASN A 183 -3.87 3.18 -21.99
CA ASN A 183 -3.33 2.54 -20.80
C ASN A 183 -2.14 1.63 -21.09
N ALA A 184 -2.20 0.86 -22.16
CA ALA A 184 -1.05 0.07 -22.60
C ALA A 184 0.14 0.98 -22.91
N LYS A 185 -0.10 2.12 -23.54
CA LYS A 185 0.94 3.12 -23.81
C LYS A 185 1.49 3.76 -22.54
N ILE A 186 0.63 4.16 -21.59
CA ILE A 186 1.05 4.69 -20.27
C ILE A 186 1.92 3.65 -19.55
N PHE A 187 1.51 2.40 -19.53
CA PHE A 187 2.30 1.31 -18.96
C PHE A 187 3.68 1.20 -19.64
N LEU A 188 3.74 1.16 -20.96
CA LEU A 188 4.99 1.09 -21.72
C LEU A 188 5.89 2.29 -21.42
N ARG A 189 5.33 3.52 -21.44
CA ARG A 189 6.05 4.75 -21.09
C ARG A 189 6.64 4.72 -19.69
N SER A 190 6.00 4.05 -18.76
CA SER A 190 6.51 3.89 -17.38
C SER A 190 7.66 2.87 -17.26
N LYS A 191 7.69 1.84 -18.11
CA LYS A 191 8.64 0.70 -17.98
C LYS A 191 9.87 0.85 -18.87
N VAL A 192 9.69 1.27 -20.12
CA VAL A 192 10.76 1.35 -21.14
C VAL A 192 11.96 2.19 -20.67
N PRO A 193 11.82 3.37 -20.02
CA PRO A 193 12.94 4.17 -19.57
C PRO A 193 13.86 3.47 -18.56
N SER A 194 13.30 2.65 -17.69
CA SER A 194 14.10 1.90 -16.70
C SER A 194 14.98 0.85 -17.34
N TYR A 195 14.49 0.19 -18.37
CA TYR A 195 15.28 -0.77 -19.14
C TYR A 195 16.33 -0.03 -20.03
N ALA A 196 15.94 1.09 -20.61
CA ALA A 196 16.82 1.91 -21.46
C ALA A 196 18.06 2.44 -20.71
N LYS A 197 17.96 2.70 -19.40
CA LYS A 197 19.12 3.10 -18.57
C LYS A 197 20.23 2.05 -18.55
N LYS A 198 19.90 0.78 -18.75
CA LYS A 198 20.87 -0.34 -18.71
C LYS A 198 21.30 -0.80 -20.10
N HIS A 199 20.41 -0.73 -21.07
CA HIS A 199 20.57 -1.40 -22.37
C HIS A 199 20.53 -0.44 -23.56
N GLY A 200 20.28 0.84 -23.34
CA GLY A 200 20.13 1.85 -24.37
C GLY A 200 18.70 1.96 -24.91
N ARG A 201 18.39 3.14 -25.48
CA ARG A 201 17.03 3.50 -25.92
C ARG A 201 16.48 2.56 -27.00
N GLU A 202 17.27 2.33 -28.06
CA GLU A 202 16.83 1.49 -29.19
C GLU A 202 16.57 0.04 -28.77
N ALA A 203 17.47 -0.53 -27.95
CA ALA A 203 17.30 -1.87 -27.45
C ALA A 203 16.04 -2.01 -26.57
N ALA A 204 15.77 -1.02 -25.74
CA ALA A 204 14.58 -0.99 -24.90
C ALA A 204 13.29 -0.93 -25.72
N ILE A 205 13.24 -0.08 -26.74
CA ILE A 205 12.08 0.02 -27.63
C ILE A 205 11.80 -1.31 -28.32
N LYS A 206 12.82 -1.94 -28.92
CA LYS A 206 12.68 -3.21 -29.64
C LYS A 206 12.25 -4.35 -28.70
N GLU A 207 12.90 -4.44 -27.53
CA GLU A 207 12.60 -5.49 -26.56
C GLU A 207 11.15 -5.43 -26.06
N TYR A 208 10.70 -4.25 -25.65
CA TYR A 208 9.35 -4.09 -25.14
C TYR A 208 8.29 -4.22 -26.24
N ALA A 209 8.55 -3.72 -27.45
CA ALA A 209 7.65 -3.91 -28.59
C ALA A 209 7.46 -5.41 -28.89
N LYS A 210 8.56 -6.17 -28.90
CA LYS A 210 8.52 -7.64 -29.08
C LYS A 210 7.83 -8.35 -27.95
N GLN A 211 8.17 -8.02 -26.70
CA GLN A 211 7.63 -8.68 -25.50
C GLN A 211 6.12 -8.55 -25.39
N TYR A 212 5.58 -7.38 -25.73
CA TYR A 212 4.16 -7.07 -25.59
C TYR A 212 3.37 -7.14 -26.91
N GLY A 213 4.02 -7.44 -28.02
CA GLY A 213 3.37 -7.53 -29.33
C GLY A 213 2.78 -6.21 -29.80
N VAL A 214 3.43 -5.08 -29.51
CA VAL A 214 2.97 -3.71 -29.82
C VAL A 214 3.89 -3.02 -30.81
N PRO A 215 3.43 -1.95 -31.51
CA PRO A 215 4.29 -1.17 -32.38
C PRO A 215 5.45 -0.51 -31.61
N GLU A 216 6.63 -0.48 -32.20
CA GLU A 216 7.80 0.23 -31.64
C GLU A 216 7.52 1.71 -31.37
N SER A 217 6.64 2.33 -32.16
CA SER A 217 6.22 3.71 -31.97
C SER A 217 5.56 3.97 -30.62
N TRP A 218 4.85 2.98 -30.05
CA TRP A 218 4.26 3.09 -28.71
C TRP A 218 5.34 3.09 -27.62
N CYS A 219 6.35 2.25 -27.77
CA CYS A 219 7.50 2.21 -26.86
C CYS A 219 8.37 3.45 -26.98
N ALA A 220 8.50 4.02 -28.19
CA ALA A 220 9.26 5.25 -28.45
C ALA A 220 8.64 6.47 -27.75
N GLU A 221 7.32 6.49 -27.54
CA GLU A 221 6.63 7.53 -26.77
C GLU A 221 7.12 7.65 -25.30
N ALA A 222 7.81 6.63 -24.79
CA ALA A 222 8.41 6.64 -23.45
C ALA A 222 9.52 7.68 -23.25
N PHE A 223 9.94 8.36 -24.32
CA PHE A 223 10.95 9.42 -24.30
C PHE A 223 10.38 10.77 -24.74
N ASP A 224 9.08 10.89 -24.84
CA ASP A 224 8.36 12.13 -25.12
C ASP A 224 7.99 12.80 -23.78
N GLU A 225 8.63 13.94 -23.50
CA GLU A 225 8.49 14.64 -22.23
C GLU A 225 7.06 15.15 -21.97
N GLU A 226 6.35 15.57 -23.02
CA GLU A 226 4.98 16.05 -22.87
C GLU A 226 4.04 14.89 -22.51
N LYS A 227 4.22 13.73 -23.12
CA LYS A 227 3.46 12.53 -22.79
C LYS A 227 3.75 12.03 -21.38
N ILE A 228 5.03 12.00 -20.98
CA ILE A 228 5.42 11.63 -19.62
C ILE A 228 4.79 12.56 -18.59
N LYS A 229 4.76 13.86 -18.86
CA LYS A 229 4.10 14.84 -17.98
C LYS A 229 2.59 14.62 -17.93
N SER A 230 1.95 14.36 -19.06
CA SER A 230 0.53 14.02 -19.13
C SER A 230 0.22 12.74 -18.34
N ASP A 231 1.04 11.69 -18.50
CA ASP A 231 0.87 10.44 -17.78
C ASP A 231 0.98 10.62 -16.26
N SER A 232 1.89 11.50 -15.83
CA SER A 232 2.04 11.82 -14.41
C SER A 232 0.75 12.41 -13.82
N ILE A 233 0.06 13.27 -14.57
CA ILE A 233 -1.24 13.85 -14.17
C ILE A 233 -2.32 12.76 -14.14
N VAL A 234 -2.37 11.93 -15.19
CA VAL A 234 -3.34 10.83 -15.28
C VAL A 234 -3.15 9.86 -14.13
N ASN A 235 -1.91 9.41 -13.87
CA ASN A 235 -1.59 8.50 -12.78
C ASN A 235 -1.97 9.11 -11.41
N ARG A 236 -1.73 10.41 -11.22
CA ARG A 236 -2.13 11.09 -9.99
C ARG A 236 -3.64 11.08 -9.77
N ASN A 237 -4.41 11.13 -10.83
CA ASN A 237 -5.87 11.07 -10.75
C ASN A 237 -6.41 9.65 -10.56
N MET A 238 -5.61 8.64 -10.89
CA MET A 238 -6.02 7.23 -10.79
C MET A 238 -5.66 6.58 -9.45
N ASP A 239 -4.56 7.01 -8.83
CA ASP A 239 -4.00 6.38 -7.64
C ASP A 239 -4.15 7.28 -6.41
N ILE A 240 -4.21 6.66 -5.22
CA ILE A 240 -4.32 7.38 -3.94
C ILE A 240 -2.91 7.64 -3.43
N TYR A 241 -2.62 8.88 -3.09
CA TYR A 241 -1.36 9.34 -2.54
C TYR A 241 -1.51 9.82 -1.09
N THR A 242 -0.41 9.93 -0.37
CA THR A 242 -0.38 10.42 1.02
C THR A 242 -1.04 11.79 1.15
N GLU A 243 -0.84 12.68 0.15
CA GLU A 243 -1.43 14.01 0.13
C GLU A 243 -2.95 13.98 0.02
N ASP A 244 -3.51 13.04 -0.76
CA ASP A 244 -4.96 12.88 -0.84
C ASP A 244 -5.54 12.56 0.54
N ILE A 245 -4.89 11.62 1.26
CA ILE A 245 -5.33 11.18 2.58
C ILE A 245 -5.24 12.30 3.61
N ARG A 246 -4.19 13.12 3.57
CA ARG A 246 -4.04 14.26 4.49
C ARG A 246 -5.15 15.31 4.36
N LEU A 247 -5.80 15.38 3.21
CA LEU A 247 -6.93 16.31 2.97
C LEU A 247 -8.28 15.74 3.39
N LEU A 248 -8.35 14.45 3.76
CA LEU A 248 -9.59 13.75 4.09
C LEU A 248 -9.80 13.59 5.60
N THR A 249 -10.95 13.04 5.93
CA THR A 249 -11.30 12.65 7.30
C THR A 249 -11.70 11.16 7.32
N PRO A 250 -10.75 10.22 7.25
CA PRO A 250 -11.04 8.79 7.25
C PRO A 250 -11.80 8.36 8.50
N ASN A 251 -12.90 7.65 8.32
CA ASN A 251 -13.74 7.18 9.42
C ASN A 251 -13.42 5.76 9.86
N ALA A 252 -12.79 4.94 8.99
CA ALA A 252 -12.33 3.63 9.37
C ALA A 252 -11.37 3.69 10.55
N ARG A 253 -11.69 3.00 11.64
CA ARG A 253 -10.86 2.94 12.86
C ARG A 253 -9.62 2.10 12.65
N PHE A 254 -9.76 1.02 11.90
CA PHE A 254 -8.67 0.13 11.52
C PHE A 254 -8.63 -0.02 10.00
N ILE A 255 -7.42 0.06 9.45
CA ILE A 255 -7.20 -0.15 8.02
C ILE A 255 -6.11 -1.21 7.83
N LEU A 256 -6.45 -2.24 7.06
CA LEU A 256 -5.54 -3.27 6.61
C LEU A 256 -5.16 -3.03 5.16
N PHE A 257 -3.86 -3.04 4.87
CA PHE A 257 -3.30 -2.95 3.53
C PHE A 257 -2.65 -4.30 3.17
N ASP A 258 -3.32 -5.07 2.34
CA ASP A 258 -2.68 -6.15 1.59
C ASP A 258 -2.08 -5.54 0.32
N ALA A 259 -0.89 -4.98 0.50
CA ALA A 259 -0.19 -4.20 -0.51
C ALA A 259 1.29 -4.07 -0.19
N CYS A 260 2.12 -4.18 -1.23
CA CYS A 260 3.57 -3.97 -1.10
C CYS A 260 3.88 -2.60 -0.51
N PHE A 261 4.83 -2.54 0.42
CA PHE A 261 5.41 -1.31 0.99
C PHE A 261 4.45 -0.32 1.66
N ASN A 262 3.15 -0.55 1.68
CA ASN A 262 2.23 0.39 2.33
C ASN A 262 2.48 0.51 3.84
N GLY A 263 3.06 -0.53 4.47
CA GLY A 263 3.48 -0.50 5.87
C GLY A 263 4.84 0.16 6.14
N SER A 264 5.39 0.95 5.23
CA SER A 264 6.74 1.55 5.34
C SER A 264 6.83 2.66 6.40
N PHE A 265 6.42 2.36 7.62
CA PHE A 265 6.40 3.28 8.77
C PHE A 265 7.76 3.92 9.08
N HIS A 266 8.84 3.31 8.64
CA HIS A 266 10.21 3.78 8.86
C HIS A 266 10.60 4.99 8.01
N LEU A 267 9.83 5.32 6.99
CA LEU A 267 10.03 6.48 6.13
C LEU A 267 9.36 7.72 6.73
N ASP A 268 9.89 8.90 6.39
CA ASP A 268 9.42 10.19 6.89
C ASP A 268 8.02 10.55 6.40
N ASP A 269 7.71 10.21 5.16
CA ASP A 269 6.35 10.24 4.60
C ASP A 269 5.94 8.82 4.20
N ASN A 270 4.76 8.40 4.61
CA ASN A 270 4.25 7.07 4.29
C ASN A 270 2.72 7.01 4.40
N ILE A 271 2.14 6.07 3.65
CA ILE A 271 0.68 5.99 3.51
C ILE A 271 -0.01 5.61 4.82
N VAL A 272 0.50 4.63 5.57
CA VAL A 272 -0.10 4.19 6.84
C VAL A 272 -0.08 5.29 7.89
N GLY A 273 1.00 6.07 7.96
CA GLY A 273 1.11 7.23 8.84
C GLY A 273 0.15 8.34 8.44
N SER A 274 -0.05 8.57 7.15
CA SER A 274 -1.00 9.57 6.66
C SER A 274 -2.43 9.27 7.10
N TYR A 275 -2.83 8.01 7.17
CA TYR A 275 -4.12 7.61 7.73
C TYR A 275 -4.19 7.78 9.25
N ILE A 276 -3.13 7.38 9.98
CA ILE A 276 -3.12 7.43 11.46
C ILE A 276 -3.06 8.86 11.98
N PHE A 277 -2.20 9.70 11.40
CA PHE A 277 -1.98 11.07 11.88
C PHE A 277 -2.91 12.11 11.26
N ASN A 278 -3.93 11.65 10.55
CA ASN A 278 -5.01 12.45 10.03
C ASN A 278 -6.01 12.85 11.14
N LYS A 279 -6.87 13.83 10.85
CA LYS A 279 -7.97 14.28 11.76
C LYS A 279 -9.13 13.30 11.89
N GLY A 280 -9.17 12.26 11.04
CA GLY A 280 -10.21 11.22 11.05
C GLY A 280 -10.20 10.32 12.29
N LYS A 281 -10.90 9.20 12.20
CA LYS A 281 -11.08 8.24 13.32
C LYS A 281 -10.06 7.06 13.28
N THR A 282 -9.20 6.99 12.27
CA THR A 282 -8.22 5.89 12.15
C THR A 282 -7.22 5.91 13.29
N ILE A 283 -7.18 4.84 14.06
CA ILE A 283 -6.29 4.67 15.23
C ILE A 283 -5.29 3.54 15.05
N ALA A 284 -5.50 2.66 14.09
CA ALA A 284 -4.57 1.59 13.76
C ALA A 284 -4.55 1.29 12.27
N THR A 285 -3.38 0.94 11.77
CA THR A 285 -3.17 0.43 10.42
C THR A 285 -2.26 -0.79 10.47
N MET A 286 -2.42 -1.69 9.52
CA MET A 286 -1.53 -2.83 9.31
C MET A 286 -1.16 -2.90 7.83
N GLY A 287 0.11 -3.15 7.53
CA GLY A 287 0.59 -3.25 6.16
C GLY A 287 2.00 -3.79 6.10
N CYS A 288 2.42 -4.22 4.92
CA CYS A 288 3.74 -4.81 4.70
C CYS A 288 4.80 -3.74 4.46
N THR A 289 5.99 -3.96 5.03
CA THR A 289 7.17 -3.08 4.83
C THR A 289 8.00 -3.47 3.62
N VAL A 290 7.64 -4.55 2.94
CA VAL A 290 8.31 -5.12 1.76
C VAL A 290 7.26 -5.51 0.71
N ASN A 291 7.69 -6.18 -0.37
CA ASN A 291 6.78 -6.84 -1.31
C ASN A 291 5.96 -7.93 -0.60
N THR A 292 4.69 -7.99 -0.90
CA THR A 292 3.76 -9.07 -0.54
C THR A 292 3.61 -10.05 -1.68
#